data_232791a1dda6620359993b7bc454c7bb
#
_entry.id   232791a1dda6620359993b7bc454c7bb
#
_cell.length_a   1.000
_cell.length_b   1.000
_cell.length_c   1.000
_cell.angle_alpha   90.00
_cell.angle_beta   90.00
_cell.angle_gamma   90.00
#
_symmetry.space_group_name_H-M   'P 1'
#
loop_
_entity.id
_entity.type
_entity.pdbx_description
1 polymer ?
#
loop_
_entity_poly.entity_id
_entity_poly.type
_entity_poly.pdbx_seq_one_letter_code
_entity_poly.pdbx_strand_id
1 'polypeptide(L)'
;MTTLANPTPVDTATAARPALRPVLRFTAVALPLGWVMLTAPIVFGLPAEPFVLATTILGLFLPAVLITAREQGRGAVWTLLRQSVIPHRPLWWVAASAVVLPAAVWLAGVALDGAQPLSAAILGGFAFQFLSSAIIINLWEELAWTGFVQRRLTARWGLIGGGTATAALFALIHVPLAIAGAHDAGDVFIGLAKLITTGIGLRLLIGAVDRWSAGSLLAVALLHAGFNASSDLIEPGHDVIRLALTVVLGAAAALVVTVRTHSSRTH
;
A
#
# COMPACT_ATOMS: atom_id res chain seq x y z
N MET A 1 -33.99 40.00 -37.43
CA MET A 1 -34.35 39.15 -36.25
C MET A 1 -33.57 37.85 -36.37
N THR A 2 -32.43 37.75 -35.68
CA THR A 2 -31.57 36.58 -35.71
C THR A 2 -31.91 35.77 -34.44
N THR A 3 -32.56 34.62 -34.63
CA THR A 3 -32.88 33.69 -33.54
C THR A 3 -31.58 33.01 -33.07
N LEU A 4 -31.14 33.34 -31.86
CA LEU A 4 -30.07 32.63 -31.14
C LEU A 4 -30.57 31.23 -30.81
N ALA A 5 -29.95 30.21 -31.42
CA ALA A 5 -30.18 28.81 -31.09
C ALA A 5 -29.70 28.57 -29.65
N ASN A 6 -30.58 28.05 -28.80
CA ASN A 6 -30.24 27.59 -27.44
C ASN A 6 -29.21 26.47 -27.55
N PRO A 7 -28.10 26.51 -26.79
CA PRO A 7 -27.19 25.38 -26.75
C PRO A 7 -27.89 24.16 -26.13
N THR A 8 -27.90 23.07 -26.86
CA THR A 8 -28.37 21.78 -26.37
C THR A 8 -27.62 21.40 -25.07
N PRO A 9 -28.34 20.91 -24.04
CA PRO A 9 -27.68 20.44 -22.82
C PRO A 9 -26.64 19.37 -23.19
N VAL A 10 -25.40 19.61 -22.81
CA VAL A 10 -24.35 18.58 -22.88
C VAL A 10 -24.78 17.46 -21.95
N ASP A 11 -25.17 16.34 -22.52
CA ASP A 11 -25.43 15.09 -21.82
C ASP A 11 -24.20 14.79 -20.97
N THR A 12 -24.28 15.00 -19.66
CA THR A 12 -23.28 14.52 -18.71
C THR A 12 -23.45 13.02 -18.65
N ALA A 13 -22.87 12.34 -19.69
CA ALA A 13 -22.78 10.89 -19.72
C ALA A 13 -22.22 10.44 -18.37
N THR A 14 -23.04 9.78 -17.59
CA THR A 14 -22.70 9.14 -16.32
C THR A 14 -21.47 8.27 -16.58
N ALA A 15 -20.30 8.77 -16.21
CA ALA A 15 -19.04 8.05 -16.41
C ALA A 15 -19.20 6.65 -15.79
N ALA A 16 -19.18 5.62 -16.66
CA ALA A 16 -19.41 4.25 -16.25
C ALA A 16 -18.44 3.90 -15.11
N ARG A 17 -19.00 3.38 -14.01
CA ARG A 17 -18.19 3.00 -12.85
C ARG A 17 -17.14 1.98 -13.28
N PRO A 18 -15.85 2.13 -12.86
CA PRO A 18 -14.79 1.19 -13.23
C PRO A 18 -15.19 -0.26 -12.95
N ALA A 19 -14.90 -1.15 -13.90
CA ALA A 19 -15.24 -2.56 -13.80
C ALA A 19 -14.41 -3.22 -12.67
N LEU A 20 -15.05 -4.05 -11.83
CA LEU A 20 -14.36 -4.84 -10.79
C LEU A 20 -13.73 -6.12 -11.35
N ARG A 21 -14.12 -6.56 -12.53
CA ARG A 21 -13.63 -7.81 -13.15
C ARG A 21 -12.11 -7.95 -13.15
N PRO A 22 -11.30 -6.90 -13.47
CA PRO A 22 -9.85 -7.00 -13.40
C PRO A 22 -9.34 -7.32 -12.01
N VAL A 23 -9.89 -6.65 -10.98
CA VAL A 23 -9.51 -6.87 -9.57
C VAL A 23 -9.90 -8.28 -9.14
N LEU A 24 -11.09 -8.76 -9.49
CA LEU A 24 -11.53 -10.12 -9.18
C LEU A 24 -10.63 -11.19 -9.85
N ARG A 25 -10.25 -10.99 -11.11
CA ARG A 25 -9.30 -11.89 -11.80
C ARG A 25 -7.93 -11.89 -11.12
N PHE A 26 -7.43 -10.71 -10.76
CA PHE A 26 -6.19 -10.58 -10.01
C PHE A 26 -6.28 -11.35 -8.68
N THR A 27 -7.31 -11.11 -7.89
CA THR A 27 -7.52 -11.76 -6.60
C THR A 27 -7.62 -13.28 -6.72
N ALA A 28 -8.34 -13.78 -7.74
CA ALA A 28 -8.51 -15.22 -7.99
C ALA A 28 -7.18 -15.93 -8.33
N VAL A 29 -6.15 -15.19 -8.78
CA VAL A 29 -4.80 -15.73 -9.03
C VAL A 29 -3.89 -15.46 -7.83
N ALA A 30 -3.88 -14.22 -7.34
CA ALA A 30 -2.95 -13.76 -6.31
C ALA A 30 -3.15 -14.48 -4.97
N LEU A 31 -4.40 -14.67 -4.52
CA LEU A 31 -4.66 -15.29 -3.22
C LEU A 31 -4.22 -16.76 -3.18
N PRO A 32 -4.63 -17.66 -4.09
CA PRO A 32 -4.20 -19.06 -4.04
C PRO A 32 -2.68 -19.21 -4.17
N LEU A 33 -2.05 -18.48 -5.10
CA LEU A 33 -0.59 -18.53 -5.27
C LEU A 33 0.14 -18.00 -4.03
N GLY A 34 -0.30 -16.85 -3.50
CA GLY A 34 0.27 -16.28 -2.29
C GLY A 34 0.14 -17.22 -1.09
N TRP A 35 -1.03 -17.83 -0.91
CA TRP A 35 -1.22 -18.77 0.20
C TRP A 35 -0.37 -20.02 0.08
N VAL A 36 -0.24 -20.61 -1.12
CA VAL A 36 0.65 -21.75 -1.35
C VAL A 36 2.10 -21.36 -1.05
N MET A 37 2.57 -20.24 -1.59
CA MET A 37 3.94 -19.78 -1.41
C MET A 37 4.24 -19.40 0.05
N LEU A 38 3.35 -18.68 0.74
CA LEU A 38 3.59 -18.25 2.12
C LEU A 38 3.35 -19.37 3.14
N THR A 39 2.60 -20.42 2.81
CA THR A 39 2.42 -21.60 3.67
C THR A 39 3.59 -22.59 3.53
N ALA A 40 4.20 -22.69 2.35
CA ALA A 40 5.27 -23.66 2.10
C ALA A 40 6.47 -23.54 3.08
N PRO A 41 7.05 -22.35 3.35
CA PRO A 41 8.16 -22.24 4.31
C PRO A 41 7.75 -22.65 5.73
N ILE A 42 6.49 -22.37 6.13
CA ILE A 42 5.96 -22.74 7.44
C ILE A 42 5.89 -24.26 7.58
N VAL A 43 5.33 -24.94 6.58
CA VAL A 43 5.13 -26.40 6.60
C VAL A 43 6.46 -27.16 6.51
N PHE A 44 7.39 -26.68 5.71
CA PHE A 44 8.66 -27.36 5.44
C PHE A 44 9.85 -26.82 6.27
N GLY A 45 9.65 -25.85 7.16
CA GLY A 45 10.73 -25.27 7.98
C GLY A 45 11.80 -24.54 7.15
N LEU A 46 11.41 -23.90 6.04
CA LEU A 46 12.31 -23.21 5.12
C LEU A 46 12.40 -21.70 5.45
N PRO A 47 13.48 -21.01 5.03
CA PRO A 47 13.54 -19.54 5.09
C PRO A 47 12.37 -18.91 4.34
N ALA A 48 11.73 -17.90 4.94
CA ALA A 48 10.52 -17.28 4.38
C ALA A 48 10.83 -16.32 3.21
N GLU A 49 12.00 -15.68 3.20
CA GLU A 49 12.35 -14.59 2.29
C GLU A 49 12.23 -14.97 0.80
N PRO A 50 12.71 -16.15 0.32
CA PRO A 50 12.53 -16.53 -1.07
C PRO A 50 11.06 -16.70 -1.47
N PHE A 51 10.20 -17.13 -0.54
CA PHE A 51 8.78 -17.34 -0.78
C PHE A 51 8.00 -16.03 -0.75
N VAL A 52 8.39 -15.07 0.09
CA VAL A 52 7.88 -13.71 0.06
C VAL A 52 8.21 -13.06 -1.28
N LEU A 53 9.47 -13.16 -1.74
CA LEU A 53 9.86 -12.65 -3.05
C LEU A 53 9.09 -13.35 -4.20
N ALA A 54 8.94 -14.67 -4.14
CA ALA A 54 8.16 -15.42 -5.13
C ALA A 54 6.68 -14.99 -5.13
N THR A 55 6.08 -14.77 -3.95
CA THR A 55 4.72 -14.23 -3.82
C THR A 55 4.61 -12.85 -4.46
N THR A 56 5.57 -11.95 -4.17
CA THR A 56 5.62 -10.60 -4.73
C THR A 56 5.71 -10.63 -6.26
N ILE A 57 6.61 -11.42 -6.82
CA ILE A 57 6.85 -11.42 -8.28
C ILE A 57 5.81 -12.26 -9.02
N LEU A 58 5.58 -13.50 -8.61
CA LEU A 58 4.72 -14.44 -9.34
C LEU A 58 3.24 -14.31 -8.95
N GLY A 59 2.97 -14.03 -7.66
CA GLY A 59 1.62 -13.91 -7.12
C GLY A 59 0.99 -12.53 -7.32
N LEU A 60 1.78 -11.45 -7.31
CA LEU A 60 1.27 -10.09 -7.34
C LEU A 60 1.66 -9.34 -8.62
N PHE A 61 2.96 -9.10 -8.83
CA PHE A 61 3.46 -8.30 -9.94
C PHE A 61 3.06 -8.87 -11.30
N LEU A 62 3.36 -10.15 -11.54
CA LEU A 62 3.11 -10.78 -12.83
C LEU A 62 1.62 -10.80 -13.21
N PRO A 63 0.66 -11.19 -12.35
CA PRO A 63 -0.77 -11.09 -12.64
C PRO A 63 -1.23 -9.66 -12.93
N ALA A 64 -0.77 -8.66 -12.15
CA ALA A 64 -1.11 -7.25 -12.38
C ALA A 64 -0.65 -6.77 -13.77
N VAL A 65 0.58 -7.11 -14.16
CA VAL A 65 1.16 -6.77 -15.46
C VAL A 65 0.42 -7.48 -16.61
N LEU A 66 0.18 -8.78 -16.48
CA LEU A 66 -0.48 -9.57 -17.53
C LEU A 66 -1.94 -9.12 -17.76
N ILE A 67 -2.69 -8.85 -16.69
CA ILE A 67 -4.06 -8.35 -16.81
C ILE A 67 -4.06 -6.95 -17.40
N THR A 68 -3.16 -6.06 -16.96
CA THR A 68 -3.02 -4.71 -17.55
C THR A 68 -2.67 -4.79 -19.03
N ALA A 69 -1.72 -5.65 -19.43
CA ALA A 69 -1.34 -5.83 -20.83
C ALA A 69 -2.51 -6.29 -21.70
N ARG A 70 -3.34 -7.21 -21.17
CA ARG A 70 -4.51 -7.74 -21.90
C ARG A 70 -5.65 -6.74 -22.03
N GLU A 71 -5.88 -5.91 -21.00
CA GLU A 71 -7.02 -4.98 -20.96
C GLU A 71 -6.71 -3.61 -21.55
N GLN A 72 -5.49 -3.13 -21.39
CA GLN A 72 -5.10 -1.75 -21.72
C GLN A 72 -3.88 -1.69 -22.66
N GLY A 73 -3.29 -2.83 -22.99
CA GLY A 73 -2.13 -2.92 -23.89
C GLY A 73 -0.78 -2.66 -23.19
N ARG A 74 0.29 -2.87 -23.95
CA ARG A 74 1.69 -2.76 -23.47
C ARG A 74 2.07 -1.35 -23.00
N GLY A 75 1.47 -0.31 -23.58
CA GLY A 75 1.71 1.08 -23.18
C GLY A 75 1.29 1.37 -21.73
N ALA A 76 0.17 0.79 -21.27
CA ALA A 76 -0.27 0.93 -19.88
C ALA A 76 0.66 0.20 -18.90
N VAL A 77 1.20 -0.95 -19.29
CA VAL A 77 2.23 -1.64 -18.50
C VAL A 77 3.48 -0.78 -18.36
N TRP A 78 3.95 -0.20 -19.47
CA TRP A 78 5.11 0.70 -19.44
C TRP A 78 4.88 1.91 -18.53
N THR A 79 3.66 2.47 -18.57
CA THR A 79 3.27 3.57 -17.67
C THR A 79 3.36 3.16 -16.20
N LEU A 80 2.85 1.98 -15.82
CA LEU A 80 2.95 1.46 -14.44
C LEU A 80 4.42 1.28 -14.01
N LEU A 81 5.24 0.66 -14.86
CA LEU A 81 6.66 0.44 -14.60
C LEU A 81 7.40 1.77 -14.42
N ARG A 82 7.14 2.73 -15.31
CA ARG A 82 7.73 4.07 -15.23
C ARG A 82 7.36 4.79 -13.94
N GLN A 83 6.11 4.70 -13.49
CA GLN A 83 5.64 5.29 -12.22
C GLN A 83 6.33 4.68 -10.99
N SER A 84 6.82 3.44 -11.09
CA SER A 84 7.53 2.77 -10.00
C SER A 84 8.98 3.25 -9.84
N VAL A 85 9.58 3.84 -10.89
CA VAL A 85 11.01 4.21 -10.86
C VAL A 85 11.25 5.70 -11.13
N ILE A 86 10.33 6.41 -11.79
CA ILE A 86 10.48 7.83 -12.12
C ILE A 86 9.54 8.67 -11.26
N PRO A 87 10.06 9.60 -10.45
CA PRO A 87 9.24 10.50 -9.65
C PRO A 87 8.48 11.48 -10.55
N HIS A 88 7.18 11.68 -10.27
CA HIS A 88 6.32 12.66 -10.97
C HIS A 88 6.26 14.02 -10.26
N ARG A 89 6.88 14.12 -9.10
CA ARG A 89 6.99 15.31 -8.27
C ARG A 89 8.46 15.58 -7.94
N PRO A 90 8.82 16.78 -7.48
CA PRO A 90 10.16 17.06 -7.01
C PRO A 90 10.70 16.02 -6.03
N LEU A 91 12.00 15.76 -6.06
CA LEU A 91 12.64 14.69 -5.26
C LEU A 91 12.38 14.80 -3.76
N TRP A 92 12.13 16.00 -3.23
CA TRP A 92 11.79 16.16 -1.81
C TRP A 92 10.50 15.45 -1.42
N TRP A 93 9.52 15.31 -2.33
CA TRP A 93 8.32 14.49 -2.08
C TRP A 93 8.66 13.01 -1.90
N VAL A 94 9.58 12.52 -2.71
CA VAL A 94 10.08 11.14 -2.62
C VAL A 94 10.84 10.94 -1.31
N ALA A 95 11.73 11.89 -0.96
CA ALA A 95 12.46 11.87 0.30
C ALA A 95 11.52 11.96 1.52
N ALA A 96 10.53 12.85 1.48
CA ALA A 96 9.52 12.95 2.54
C ALA A 96 8.74 11.64 2.73
N SER A 97 8.36 10.97 1.64
CA SER A 97 7.67 9.66 1.71
C SER A 97 8.53 8.58 2.36
N ALA A 98 9.85 8.64 2.17
CA ALA A 98 10.79 7.70 2.78
C ALA A 98 11.01 7.93 4.28
N VAL A 99 10.97 9.19 4.73
CA VAL A 99 11.48 9.60 6.05
C VAL A 99 10.39 9.95 7.05
N VAL A 100 9.26 10.53 6.59
CA VAL A 100 8.24 11.09 7.50
C VAL A 100 7.66 10.03 8.44
N LEU A 101 7.30 8.85 7.93
CA LEU A 101 6.73 7.80 8.79
C LEU A 101 7.76 7.21 9.76
N PRO A 102 8.97 6.79 9.36
CA PRO A 102 9.98 6.31 10.30
C PRO A 102 10.35 7.35 11.36
N ALA A 103 10.52 8.61 10.97
CA ALA A 103 10.81 9.69 11.92
C ALA A 103 9.67 9.89 12.92
N ALA A 104 8.42 9.89 12.46
CA ALA A 104 7.25 10.00 13.34
C ALA A 104 7.14 8.79 14.29
N VAL A 105 7.44 7.58 13.83
CA VAL A 105 7.46 6.36 14.65
C VAL A 105 8.53 6.46 15.73
N TRP A 106 9.76 6.84 15.38
CA TRP A 106 10.83 6.99 16.35
C TRP A 106 10.53 8.09 17.37
N LEU A 107 10.04 9.27 16.94
CA LEU A 107 9.67 10.36 17.86
C LEU A 107 8.54 9.97 18.82
N ALA A 108 7.53 9.24 18.34
CA ALA A 108 6.49 8.68 19.18
C ALA A 108 7.06 7.65 20.17
N GLY A 109 8.00 6.82 19.72
CA GLY A 109 8.74 5.89 20.57
C GLY A 109 9.50 6.62 21.68
N VAL A 110 10.20 7.71 21.36
CA VAL A 110 10.90 8.53 22.37
C VAL A 110 9.91 9.10 23.40
N ALA A 111 8.76 9.60 22.93
CA ALA A 111 7.76 10.17 23.82
C ALA A 111 7.07 9.14 24.73
N LEU A 112 7.13 7.86 24.41
CA LEU A 112 6.47 6.75 25.09
C LEU A 112 7.46 5.73 25.66
N ASP A 113 8.73 6.08 25.81
CA ASP A 113 9.81 5.25 26.34
C ASP A 113 9.97 3.88 25.64
N GLY A 114 9.68 3.84 24.34
CA GLY A 114 9.74 2.63 23.52
C GLY A 114 10.63 2.78 22.25
N ALA A 115 11.48 3.82 22.19
CA ALA A 115 12.38 4.03 21.06
C ALA A 115 13.74 3.34 21.27
N GLN A 116 14.26 2.73 20.20
CA GLN A 116 15.66 2.32 20.16
C GLN A 116 16.60 3.54 20.16
N PRO A 117 17.74 3.49 20.89
CA PRO A 117 18.77 4.51 20.78
C PRO A 117 19.37 4.51 19.37
N LEU A 118 19.53 5.70 18.76
CA LEU A 118 20.07 5.84 17.40
C LEU A 118 21.56 5.57 17.38
N SER A 119 21.96 4.33 17.55
CA SER A 119 23.35 3.85 17.38
C SER A 119 23.64 3.59 15.88
N ALA A 120 24.91 3.50 15.53
CA ALA A 120 25.33 3.13 14.18
C ALA A 120 24.79 1.74 13.75
N ALA A 121 24.65 0.81 14.71
CA ALA A 121 24.10 -0.51 14.45
C ALA A 121 22.60 -0.46 14.10
N ILE A 122 21.81 0.29 14.89
CA ILE A 122 20.36 0.47 14.64
C ILE A 122 20.14 1.21 13.31
N LEU A 123 20.88 2.29 13.06
CA LEU A 123 20.76 3.03 11.80
C LEU A 123 21.19 2.18 10.60
N GLY A 124 22.22 1.35 10.74
CA GLY A 124 22.67 0.41 9.73
C GLY A 124 21.63 -0.67 9.43
N GLY A 125 21.03 -1.26 10.47
CA GLY A 125 19.93 -2.23 10.35
C GLY A 125 18.73 -1.61 9.65
N PHE A 126 18.27 -0.45 10.12
CA PHE A 126 17.19 0.31 9.49
C PHE A 126 17.45 0.59 8.01
N ALA A 127 18.64 1.12 7.68
CA ALA A 127 18.98 1.43 6.29
C ALA A 127 19.00 0.17 5.41
N PHE A 128 19.56 -0.93 5.91
CA PHE A 128 19.57 -2.21 5.20
C PHE A 128 18.15 -2.73 4.98
N GLN A 129 17.33 -2.77 6.03
CA GLN A 129 15.93 -3.21 5.96
C GLN A 129 15.11 -2.31 5.01
N PHE A 130 15.29 -0.98 5.12
CA PHE A 130 14.60 -0.02 4.25
C PHE A 130 14.95 -0.24 2.77
N LEU A 131 16.25 -0.29 2.42
CA LEU A 131 16.70 -0.42 1.04
C LEU A 131 16.33 -1.78 0.44
N SER A 132 16.55 -2.86 1.19
CA SER A 132 16.19 -4.21 0.74
C SER A 132 14.68 -4.33 0.52
N SER A 133 13.88 -3.87 1.48
CA SER A 133 12.42 -3.89 1.38
C SER A 133 11.94 -3.02 0.20
N ALA A 134 12.47 -1.81 0.04
CA ALA A 134 12.10 -0.91 -1.05
C ALA A 134 12.37 -1.53 -2.42
N ILE A 135 13.59 -2.03 -2.65
CA ILE A 135 14.05 -2.45 -3.98
C ILE A 135 13.56 -3.84 -4.33
N ILE A 136 13.59 -4.78 -3.38
CA ILE A 136 13.32 -6.19 -3.63
C ILE A 136 11.82 -6.50 -3.56
N ILE A 137 11.08 -5.83 -2.69
CA ILE A 137 9.68 -6.16 -2.39
C ILE A 137 8.73 -5.02 -2.76
N ASN A 138 8.82 -3.87 -2.09
CA ASN A 138 7.74 -2.88 -2.10
C ASN A 138 7.53 -2.18 -3.44
N LEU A 139 8.57 -1.98 -4.27
CA LEU A 139 8.39 -1.45 -5.63
C LEU A 139 7.43 -2.32 -6.46
N TRP A 140 7.55 -3.62 -6.36
CA TRP A 140 6.77 -4.58 -7.13
C TRP A 140 5.40 -4.84 -6.49
N GLU A 141 5.34 -4.90 -5.17
CA GLU A 141 4.08 -4.98 -4.43
C GLU A 141 3.20 -3.77 -4.69
N GLU A 142 3.75 -2.56 -4.61
CA GLU A 142 2.95 -1.35 -4.77
C GLU A 142 2.53 -1.10 -6.21
N LEU A 143 3.26 -1.62 -7.19
CA LEU A 143 2.77 -1.67 -8.57
C LEU A 143 1.46 -2.48 -8.64
N ALA A 144 1.40 -3.63 -7.96
CA ALA A 144 0.21 -4.46 -7.93
C ALA A 144 -0.87 -3.88 -7.00
N TRP A 145 -0.54 -3.64 -5.73
CA TRP A 145 -1.53 -3.20 -4.75
C TRP A 145 -2.03 -1.79 -4.98
N THR A 146 -1.15 -0.82 -5.19
CA THR A 146 -1.56 0.57 -5.42
C THR A 146 -1.86 0.83 -6.88
N GLY A 147 -0.91 0.54 -7.78
CA GLY A 147 -1.03 0.85 -9.20
C GLY A 147 -2.16 0.10 -9.90
N PHE A 148 -2.36 -1.17 -9.54
CA PHE A 148 -3.39 -1.99 -10.18
C PHE A 148 -4.67 -2.11 -9.35
N VAL A 149 -4.62 -2.51 -8.07
CA VAL A 149 -5.82 -2.79 -7.26
C VAL A 149 -6.42 -1.51 -6.68
N GLN A 150 -5.68 -0.78 -5.83
CA GLN A 150 -6.22 0.32 -5.04
C GLN A 150 -6.75 1.46 -5.89
N ARG A 151 -6.06 1.84 -6.98
CA ARG A 151 -6.55 2.90 -7.89
C ARG A 151 -7.90 2.54 -8.51
N ARG A 152 -8.12 1.28 -8.91
CA ARG A 152 -9.41 0.82 -9.46
C ARG A 152 -10.52 0.84 -8.42
N LEU A 153 -10.23 0.38 -7.20
CA LEU A 153 -11.20 0.38 -6.11
C LEU A 153 -11.50 1.81 -5.63
N THR A 154 -10.48 2.66 -5.55
CA THR A 154 -10.63 4.08 -5.19
C THR A 154 -11.43 4.86 -6.24
N ALA A 155 -11.25 4.59 -7.51
CA ALA A 155 -12.04 5.20 -8.58
C ALA A 155 -13.54 4.82 -8.48
N ARG A 156 -13.86 3.67 -7.88
CA ARG A 156 -15.23 3.19 -7.70
C ARG A 156 -15.87 3.63 -6.38
N TRP A 157 -15.12 3.58 -5.27
CA TRP A 157 -15.64 3.75 -3.90
C TRP A 157 -15.00 4.91 -3.12
N GLY A 158 -14.21 5.76 -3.78
CA GLY A 158 -13.45 6.80 -3.11
C GLY A 158 -12.25 6.26 -2.32
N LEU A 159 -11.47 7.17 -1.72
CA LEU A 159 -10.23 6.80 -1.04
C LEU A 159 -10.49 5.85 0.15
N ILE A 160 -11.48 6.16 0.98
CA ILE A 160 -11.77 5.37 2.17
C ILE A 160 -12.25 3.97 1.77
N GLY A 161 -13.28 3.87 0.94
CA GLY A 161 -13.82 2.56 0.50
C GLY A 161 -12.80 1.74 -0.29
N GLY A 162 -12.08 2.37 -1.22
CA GLY A 162 -11.05 1.70 -2.03
C GLY A 162 -9.84 1.28 -1.21
N GLY A 163 -9.38 2.13 -0.29
CA GLY A 163 -8.28 1.82 0.63
C GLY A 163 -8.63 0.65 1.57
N THR A 164 -9.81 0.71 2.21
CA THR A 164 -10.29 -0.38 3.09
C THR A 164 -10.46 -1.70 2.35
N ALA A 165 -11.04 -1.69 1.15
CA ALA A 165 -11.18 -2.90 0.36
C ALA A 165 -9.81 -3.47 -0.09
N THR A 166 -8.85 -2.60 -0.43
CA THR A 166 -7.48 -3.02 -0.72
C THR A 166 -6.81 -3.61 0.52
N ALA A 167 -7.00 -2.98 1.69
CA ALA A 167 -6.48 -3.49 2.96
C ALA A 167 -7.02 -4.89 3.28
N ALA A 168 -8.31 -5.15 3.03
CA ALA A 168 -8.88 -6.48 3.22
C ALA A 168 -8.22 -7.54 2.33
N LEU A 169 -7.99 -7.25 1.05
CA LEU A 169 -7.30 -8.15 0.14
C LEU A 169 -5.82 -8.33 0.52
N PHE A 170 -5.17 -7.25 0.93
CA PHE A 170 -3.79 -7.26 1.43
C PHE A 170 -3.65 -8.10 2.71
N ALA A 171 -4.55 -7.92 3.67
CA ALA A 171 -4.59 -8.74 4.88
C ALA A 171 -4.85 -10.21 4.56
N LEU A 172 -5.76 -10.48 3.64
CA LEU A 172 -6.15 -11.84 3.27
C LEU A 172 -4.97 -12.66 2.70
N ILE A 173 -4.09 -12.04 1.89
CA ILE A 173 -2.91 -12.75 1.37
C ILE A 173 -1.88 -13.06 2.47
N HIS A 174 -1.82 -12.24 3.54
CA HIS A 174 -0.88 -12.39 4.65
C HIS A 174 -1.37 -13.31 5.78
N VAL A 175 -2.59 -13.85 5.68
CA VAL A 175 -3.16 -14.76 6.70
C VAL A 175 -2.21 -15.92 7.05
N PRO A 176 -1.53 -16.61 6.11
CA PRO A 176 -0.59 -17.67 6.47
C PRO A 176 0.52 -17.19 7.42
N LEU A 177 1.06 -16.01 7.19
CA LEU A 177 2.11 -15.43 8.04
C LEU A 177 1.60 -15.03 9.42
N ALA A 178 0.37 -14.52 9.51
CA ALA A 178 -0.25 -14.18 10.79
C ALA A 178 -0.53 -15.44 11.65
N ILE A 179 -0.78 -16.59 11.02
CA ILE A 179 -1.01 -17.87 11.71
C ILE A 179 0.33 -18.52 12.11
N ALA A 180 1.38 -18.36 11.31
CA ALA A 180 2.67 -19.01 11.51
C ALA A 180 3.33 -18.70 12.87
N GLY A 181 3.14 -17.49 13.40
CA GLY A 181 3.70 -17.06 14.68
C GLY A 181 2.76 -17.24 15.87
N ALA A 182 1.58 -17.85 15.68
CA ALA A 182 0.57 -17.99 16.72
C ALA A 182 0.75 -19.28 17.53
N HIS A 183 0.66 -19.19 18.86
CA HIS A 183 0.73 -20.35 19.77
C HIS A 183 -0.68 -20.88 20.10
N ASP A 184 -1.70 -20.02 20.02
CA ASP A 184 -3.09 -20.38 20.29
C ASP A 184 -4.08 -19.58 19.43
N ALA A 185 -5.37 -19.81 19.59
CA ALA A 185 -6.42 -19.11 18.87
C ALA A 185 -6.51 -17.61 19.21
N GLY A 186 -6.10 -17.21 20.41
CA GLY A 186 -6.04 -15.81 20.84
C GLY A 186 -4.98 -15.07 20.08
N ASP A 187 -3.79 -15.66 19.92
CA ASP A 187 -2.70 -15.11 19.12
C ASP A 187 -3.10 -14.92 17.65
N VAL A 188 -3.79 -15.91 17.08
CA VAL A 188 -4.34 -15.80 15.70
C VAL A 188 -5.28 -14.60 15.60
N PHE A 189 -6.23 -14.48 16.54
CA PHE A 189 -7.18 -13.37 16.53
C PHE A 189 -6.50 -12.01 16.65
N ILE A 190 -5.57 -11.87 17.59
CA ILE A 190 -4.80 -10.64 17.80
C ILE A 190 -3.95 -10.31 16.57
N GLY A 191 -3.26 -11.30 15.99
CA GLY A 191 -2.47 -11.16 14.78
C GLY A 191 -3.30 -10.67 13.59
N LEU A 192 -4.45 -11.27 13.35
CA LEU A 192 -5.38 -10.87 12.29
C LEU A 192 -5.97 -9.47 12.55
N ALA A 193 -6.34 -9.15 13.79
CA ALA A 193 -6.85 -7.82 14.15
C ALA A 193 -5.80 -6.73 13.91
N LYS A 194 -4.54 -6.96 14.33
CA LYS A 194 -3.42 -6.06 14.05
C LYS A 194 -3.20 -5.89 12.54
N LEU A 195 -3.15 -6.98 11.79
CA LEU A 195 -2.93 -6.99 10.35
C LEU A 195 -4.02 -6.18 9.60
N ILE A 196 -5.29 -6.42 9.92
CA ILE A 196 -6.42 -5.72 9.27
C ILE A 196 -6.41 -4.24 9.65
N THR A 197 -6.31 -3.91 10.94
CA THR A 197 -6.39 -2.53 11.42
C THR A 197 -5.22 -1.70 10.88
N THR A 198 -3.99 -2.22 10.98
CA THR A 198 -2.81 -1.55 10.45
C THR A 198 -2.84 -1.47 8.93
N GLY A 199 -3.30 -2.55 8.28
CA GLY A 199 -3.48 -2.58 6.83
C GLY A 199 -4.42 -1.49 6.34
N ILE A 200 -5.53 -1.23 7.03
CA ILE A 200 -6.45 -0.12 6.71
C ILE A 200 -5.71 1.22 6.84
N GLY A 201 -5.04 1.48 7.97
CA GLY A 201 -4.28 2.71 8.18
C GLY A 201 -3.22 2.93 7.10
N LEU A 202 -2.42 1.91 6.83
CA LEU A 202 -1.37 1.96 5.82
C LEU A 202 -1.93 2.19 4.41
N ARG A 203 -2.99 1.50 4.00
CA ARG A 203 -3.62 1.69 2.68
C ARG A 203 -4.28 3.04 2.51
N LEU A 204 -4.84 3.62 3.55
CA LEU A 204 -5.35 4.99 3.53
C LEU A 204 -4.21 6.01 3.37
N LEU A 205 -3.12 5.86 4.11
CA LEU A 205 -1.93 6.71 4.01
C LEU A 205 -1.28 6.59 2.63
N ILE A 206 -1.07 5.38 2.14
CA ILE A 206 -0.58 5.09 0.78
C ILE A 206 -1.45 5.75 -0.28
N GLY A 207 -2.77 5.61 -0.19
CA GLY A 207 -3.68 6.21 -1.16
C GLY A 207 -3.69 7.75 -1.13
N ALA A 208 -3.43 8.36 0.02
CA ALA A 208 -3.23 9.79 0.13
C ALA A 208 -1.90 10.23 -0.51
N VAL A 209 -0.80 9.52 -0.22
CA VAL A 209 0.51 9.78 -0.82
C VAL A 209 0.48 9.57 -2.34
N ASP A 210 -0.19 8.53 -2.84
CA ASP A 210 -0.38 8.32 -4.28
C ASP A 210 -1.01 9.55 -4.96
N ARG A 211 -2.03 10.15 -4.34
CA ARG A 211 -2.65 11.39 -4.85
C ARG A 211 -1.73 12.60 -4.75
N TRP A 212 -1.10 12.81 -3.60
CA TRP A 212 -0.23 13.97 -3.37
C TRP A 212 1.06 13.93 -4.21
N SER A 213 1.56 12.74 -4.50
CA SER A 213 2.72 12.52 -5.36
C SER A 213 2.39 12.46 -6.85
N ALA A 214 1.14 12.77 -7.25
CA ALA A 214 0.67 12.68 -8.64
C ALA A 214 0.85 11.27 -9.25
N GLY A 215 0.61 10.22 -8.47
CA GLY A 215 0.66 8.84 -8.92
C GLY A 215 2.08 8.24 -8.93
N SER A 216 3.01 8.74 -8.10
CA SER A 216 4.34 8.16 -7.99
C SER A 216 4.31 6.87 -7.17
N LEU A 217 4.38 5.72 -7.82
CA LEU A 217 4.51 4.43 -7.14
C LEU A 217 5.86 4.30 -6.40
N LEU A 218 6.89 5.01 -6.86
CA LEU A 218 8.16 5.11 -6.12
C LEU A 218 7.96 5.72 -4.73
N ALA A 219 7.25 6.87 -4.64
CA ALA A 219 6.98 7.51 -3.34
C ALA A 219 6.17 6.60 -2.41
N VAL A 220 5.19 5.88 -2.98
CA VAL A 220 4.38 4.91 -2.25
C VAL A 220 5.20 3.72 -1.76
N ALA A 221 6.06 3.16 -2.61
CA ALA A 221 6.94 2.04 -2.24
C ALA A 221 7.93 2.42 -1.14
N LEU A 222 8.48 3.64 -1.19
CA LEU A 222 9.39 4.14 -0.15
C LEU A 222 8.65 4.39 1.18
N LEU A 223 7.41 4.88 1.15
CA LEU A 223 6.57 4.96 2.35
C LEU A 223 6.34 3.58 2.97
N HIS A 224 6.01 2.59 2.14
CA HIS A 224 5.79 1.21 2.60
C HIS A 224 7.07 0.59 3.16
N ALA A 225 8.21 0.80 2.51
CA ALA A 225 9.51 0.37 3.01
C ALA A 225 9.86 1.05 4.34
N GLY A 226 9.55 2.34 4.47
CA GLY A 226 9.68 3.09 5.72
C GLY A 226 8.82 2.51 6.85
N PHE A 227 7.58 2.11 6.54
CA PHE A 227 6.73 1.38 7.49
C PHE A 227 7.38 0.06 7.93
N ASN A 228 7.87 -0.75 6.99
CA ASN A 228 8.50 -2.03 7.31
C ASN A 228 9.76 -1.83 8.17
N ALA A 229 10.68 -0.96 7.75
CA ALA A 229 11.94 -0.75 8.44
C ALA A 229 11.79 -0.02 9.79
N SER A 230 10.72 0.72 10.00
CA SER A 230 10.51 1.43 11.28
C SER A 230 10.33 0.52 12.48
N SER A 231 10.14 -0.81 12.29
CA SER A 231 10.24 -1.80 13.36
C SER A 231 11.59 -1.77 14.07
N ASP A 232 12.68 -1.52 13.34
CA ASP A 232 14.04 -1.50 13.90
C ASP A 232 14.30 -0.28 14.81
N LEU A 233 13.45 0.75 14.71
CA LEU A 233 13.54 1.98 15.49
C LEU A 233 12.79 1.90 16.83
N ILE A 234 12.04 0.83 17.06
CA ILE A 234 11.20 0.61 18.25
C ILE A 234 11.73 -0.60 19.01
N GLU A 235 11.74 -0.49 20.34
CA GLU A 235 12.15 -1.59 21.20
C GLU A 235 11.20 -2.80 21.07
N PRO A 236 11.72 -4.03 21.23
CA PRO A 236 10.89 -5.23 21.27
C PRO A 236 9.74 -5.09 22.29
N GLY A 237 8.53 -5.43 21.88
CA GLY A 237 7.32 -5.29 22.69
C GLY A 237 6.59 -3.96 22.53
N HIS A 238 7.19 -2.94 21.93
CA HIS A 238 6.57 -1.61 21.72
C HIS A 238 6.04 -1.40 20.28
N ASP A 239 5.98 -2.44 19.46
CA ASP A 239 5.53 -2.35 18.05
C ASP A 239 4.13 -1.74 17.88
N VAL A 240 3.31 -1.79 18.94
CA VAL A 240 1.99 -1.14 18.96
C VAL A 240 2.07 0.37 18.67
N ILE A 241 3.18 1.03 19.02
CA ILE A 241 3.40 2.47 18.74
C ILE A 241 3.39 2.70 17.22
N ARG A 242 4.17 1.91 16.49
CA ARG A 242 4.24 1.96 15.01
C ARG A 242 2.88 1.69 14.37
N LEU A 243 2.19 0.63 14.84
CA LEU A 243 0.90 0.22 14.30
C LEU A 243 -0.17 1.30 14.56
N ALA A 244 -0.29 1.79 15.79
CA ALA A 244 -1.25 2.83 16.16
C ALA A 244 -1.00 4.14 15.41
N LEU A 245 0.26 4.59 15.32
CA LEU A 245 0.62 5.80 14.60
C LEU A 245 0.27 5.69 13.11
N THR A 246 0.52 4.54 12.49
CA THR A 246 0.15 4.31 11.08
C THR A 246 -1.36 4.44 10.86
N VAL A 247 -2.17 3.92 11.79
CA VAL A 247 -3.64 4.06 11.74
C VAL A 247 -4.07 5.52 11.87
N VAL A 248 -3.50 6.24 12.84
CA VAL A 248 -3.82 7.67 13.07
C VAL A 248 -3.44 8.51 11.86
N LEU A 249 -2.22 8.35 11.35
CA LEU A 249 -1.76 9.09 10.16
C LEU A 249 -2.57 8.74 8.92
N GLY A 250 -2.91 7.47 8.72
CA GLY A 250 -3.76 7.03 7.62
C GLY A 250 -5.15 7.64 7.67
N ALA A 251 -5.79 7.64 8.84
CA ALA A 251 -7.11 8.26 9.05
C ALA A 251 -7.06 9.78 8.81
N ALA A 252 -6.05 10.47 9.37
CA ALA A 252 -5.88 11.90 9.20
C ALA A 252 -5.64 12.27 7.71
N ALA A 253 -4.76 11.53 7.02
CA ALA A 253 -4.50 11.74 5.60
C ALA A 253 -5.74 11.52 4.73
N ALA A 254 -6.52 10.47 5.00
CA ALA A 254 -7.77 10.20 4.30
C ALA A 254 -8.80 11.31 4.51
N LEU A 255 -8.92 11.84 5.74
CA LEU A 255 -9.80 12.96 6.06
C LEU A 255 -9.40 14.21 5.25
N VAL A 256 -8.12 14.60 5.28
CA VAL A 256 -7.61 15.76 4.52
C VAL A 256 -7.90 15.64 3.03
N VAL A 257 -7.67 14.47 2.43
CA VAL A 257 -7.96 14.23 1.02
C VAL A 257 -9.45 14.34 0.74
N THR A 258 -10.30 13.78 1.60
CA THR A 258 -11.75 13.75 1.40
C THR A 258 -12.35 15.17 1.49
N VAL A 259 -11.95 15.95 2.50
CA VAL A 259 -12.41 17.34 2.68
C VAL A 259 -12.02 18.21 1.47
N ARG A 260 -10.76 18.13 1.01
CA ARG A 260 -10.31 18.92 -0.15
C ARG A 260 -11.05 18.57 -1.44
N THR A 261 -11.41 17.32 -1.64
CA THR A 261 -12.17 16.89 -2.83
C THR A 261 -13.63 17.35 -2.80
N HIS A 262 -14.23 17.55 -1.63
CA HIS A 262 -15.56 18.12 -1.51
C HIS A 262 -15.55 19.65 -1.77
N SER A 263 -14.60 20.37 -1.17
CA SER A 263 -14.49 21.83 -1.36
C SER A 263 -14.25 22.24 -2.82
N SER A 264 -13.51 21.43 -3.59
CA SER A 264 -13.27 21.72 -5.02
C SER A 264 -14.45 21.42 -5.95
N ARG A 265 -15.52 20.78 -5.47
CA ARG A 265 -16.75 20.52 -6.25
C ARG A 265 -17.86 21.53 -6.00
N THR A 266 -17.71 22.37 -4.99
CA THR A 266 -18.70 23.40 -4.60
C THR A 266 -18.37 24.79 -5.13
N HIS A 267 -17.26 24.94 -5.81
CA HIS A 267 -16.82 26.13 -6.56
C HIS A 267 -16.71 25.80 -8.06
#